data_0985c0dcdb154560869f080bd4712e28
#
_entry.id   0985c0dcdb154560869f080bd4712e28
#
_cell.length_a   1.000
_cell.length_b   1.000
_cell.length_c   1.000
_cell.angle_alpha   90.00
_cell.angle_beta   90.00
_cell.angle_gamma   90.00
#
_symmetry.space_group_name_H-M   'P 1'
#
loop_
_entity.id
_entity.type
_entity.pdbx_description
1 polymer ?
#
loop_
_entity_poly.entity_id
_entity_poly.type
_entity_poly.pdbx_seq_one_letter_code
_entity_poly.pdbx_strand_id
1 'polypeptide(L)'
;MLNLFLPLKYIIVPVLFFLPINIKSEGKMIYDFNVDSSFRNWAIVDDGVMGGLSAGNLGIQKDGSGLFYGYVSLDNYGGFTSVRFRKNVSLKGFDKIILRVLGDNKFYQLRIRSSYQDRHSYVKSFYAADEWSDIEIPLSSMEPQFRGRSLRMKNFNGNSLVELGLLIGNKVEESFALKIDHIRLK
;
A
#
# COMPACT_ATOMS: atom_id res chain seq x y z
N MET A 1 12.18 -85.44 -9.56
CA MET A 1 12.64 -84.17 -9.04
C MET A 1 11.93 -83.06 -9.81
N LEU A 2 10.89 -82.48 -9.20
CA LEU A 2 10.10 -81.45 -9.84
C LEU A 2 10.52 -80.08 -9.26
N ASN A 3 11.20 -79.25 -10.07
CA ASN A 3 11.57 -77.85 -9.69
C ASN A 3 10.38 -76.94 -9.90
N LEU A 4 9.80 -76.47 -8.81
CA LEU A 4 8.75 -75.48 -8.80
C LEU A 4 9.38 -74.09 -8.74
N PHE A 5 9.49 -73.35 -9.88
CA PHE A 5 9.85 -71.97 -9.91
C PHE A 5 8.57 -71.12 -9.71
N LEU A 6 8.47 -70.45 -8.55
CA LEU A 6 7.45 -69.39 -8.35
C LEU A 6 7.92 -68.09 -9.03
N PRO A 7 7.05 -67.41 -9.79
CA PRO A 7 7.39 -66.12 -10.32
C PRO A 7 7.26 -65.02 -9.23
N LEU A 8 8.32 -64.27 -9.06
CA LEU A 8 8.36 -63.07 -8.22
C LEU A 8 7.42 -61.98 -8.78
N LYS A 9 6.28 -61.73 -8.13
CA LYS A 9 5.36 -60.62 -8.52
C LYS A 9 5.96 -59.31 -8.03
N TYR A 10 6.40 -58.47 -8.98
CA TYR A 10 6.80 -57.10 -8.69
C TYR A 10 5.54 -56.28 -8.34
N ILE A 11 5.44 -55.82 -7.08
CA ILE A 11 4.45 -54.87 -6.63
C ILE A 11 4.98 -53.46 -7.04
N ILE A 12 4.41 -52.87 -8.09
CA ILE A 12 4.67 -51.47 -8.48
C ILE A 12 3.87 -50.61 -7.50
N VAL A 13 4.55 -49.98 -6.55
CA VAL A 13 3.97 -48.95 -5.68
C VAL A 13 4.01 -47.62 -6.45
N PRO A 14 2.87 -47.02 -6.77
CA PRO A 14 2.89 -45.71 -7.43
C PRO A 14 3.42 -44.68 -6.44
N VAL A 15 4.56 -44.08 -6.78
CA VAL A 15 5.08 -42.91 -6.07
C VAL A 15 4.24 -41.72 -6.50
N LEU A 16 3.30 -41.28 -5.67
CA LEU A 16 2.58 -40.07 -5.85
C LEU A 16 3.55 -38.88 -5.61
N PHE A 17 3.97 -38.23 -6.69
CA PHE A 17 4.67 -36.97 -6.60
C PHE A 17 3.68 -35.87 -6.18
N PHE A 18 3.71 -35.50 -4.88
CA PHE A 18 3.08 -34.27 -4.42
C PHE A 18 3.89 -33.08 -4.92
N LEU A 19 3.48 -32.50 -6.06
CA LEU A 19 3.96 -31.19 -6.44
C LEU A 19 3.39 -30.17 -5.44
N PRO A 20 4.21 -29.32 -4.82
CA PRO A 20 3.71 -28.25 -3.97
C PRO A 20 2.85 -27.33 -4.82
N ILE A 21 1.53 -27.33 -4.59
CA ILE A 21 0.64 -26.33 -5.17
C ILE A 21 1.00 -25.01 -4.51
N ASN A 22 1.72 -24.17 -5.23
CA ASN A 22 2.01 -22.80 -4.84
C ASN A 22 0.69 -22.02 -4.97
N ILE A 23 -0.15 -22.05 -3.93
CA ILE A 23 -1.34 -21.23 -3.83
C ILE A 23 -0.83 -19.79 -3.66
N LYS A 24 -0.65 -19.11 -4.79
CA LYS A 24 -0.41 -17.67 -4.78
C LYS A 24 -1.66 -17.06 -4.15
N SER A 25 -1.54 -16.47 -2.96
CA SER A 25 -2.68 -15.87 -2.28
C SER A 25 -3.32 -14.85 -3.22
N GLU A 26 -4.63 -15.00 -3.50
CA GLU A 26 -5.39 -13.93 -4.12
C GLU A 26 -5.17 -12.65 -3.30
N GLY A 27 -4.89 -11.54 -3.98
CA GLY A 27 -4.61 -10.27 -3.31
C GLY A 27 -5.81 -9.86 -2.44
N LYS A 28 -5.54 -9.30 -1.26
CA LYS A 28 -6.58 -8.82 -0.33
C LYS A 28 -6.83 -7.34 -0.53
N MET A 29 -8.08 -6.96 -0.79
CA MET A 29 -8.50 -5.57 -0.92
C MET A 29 -8.39 -4.85 0.44
N ILE A 30 -7.67 -3.73 0.47
CA ILE A 30 -7.65 -2.79 1.60
C ILE A 30 -8.78 -1.78 1.44
N TYR A 31 -8.83 -1.14 0.28
CA TYR A 31 -9.86 -0.18 -0.10
C TYR A 31 -10.08 -0.17 -1.62
N ASP A 32 -11.34 -0.15 -2.02
CA ASP A 32 -11.81 -0.09 -3.41
C ASP A 32 -12.66 1.17 -3.56
N PHE A 33 -12.23 2.10 -4.41
CA PHE A 33 -12.99 3.32 -4.68
C PHE A 33 -14.07 3.02 -5.72
N ASN A 34 -15.28 3.45 -5.44
CA ASN A 34 -16.44 3.37 -6.34
C ASN A 34 -17.44 4.48 -6.01
N VAL A 35 -18.50 4.61 -6.80
CA VAL A 35 -19.50 5.69 -6.64
C VAL A 35 -20.22 5.67 -5.28
N ASP A 36 -20.29 4.51 -4.62
CA ASP A 36 -20.93 4.33 -3.30
C ASP A 36 -19.91 4.38 -2.15
N SER A 37 -18.65 4.72 -2.42
CA SER A 37 -17.59 4.72 -1.41
C SER A 37 -17.84 5.70 -0.27
N SER A 38 -17.66 5.22 0.96
CA SER A 38 -17.79 6.03 2.17
C SER A 38 -16.44 6.50 2.65
N PHE A 39 -16.31 7.81 2.92
CA PHE A 39 -15.09 8.39 3.48
C PHE A 39 -15.00 8.36 5.01
N ARG A 40 -15.89 7.62 5.71
CA ARG A 40 -15.94 7.57 7.18
C ARG A 40 -14.59 7.28 7.83
N ASN A 41 -13.75 6.47 7.21
CA ASN A 41 -12.42 6.08 7.74
C ASN A 41 -11.27 6.89 7.11
N TRP A 42 -11.59 7.87 6.28
CA TRP A 42 -10.62 8.76 5.66
C TRP A 42 -10.59 10.11 6.38
N ALA A 43 -9.40 10.70 6.45
CA ALA A 43 -9.19 12.04 6.98
C ALA A 43 -8.15 12.78 6.13
N ILE A 44 -8.39 14.06 5.90
CA ILE A 44 -7.38 14.97 5.35
C ILE A 44 -6.51 15.45 6.51
N VAL A 45 -5.21 15.49 6.31
CA VAL A 45 -4.24 16.05 7.26
C VAL A 45 -3.25 16.91 6.49
N ASP A 46 -3.46 18.20 6.63
CA ASP A 46 -2.62 19.24 6.05
C ASP A 46 -1.62 19.79 7.09
N ASP A 47 -0.74 20.65 6.65
CA ASP A 47 0.27 21.34 7.46
C ASP A 47 -0.30 22.49 8.33
N GLY A 48 -1.59 22.75 8.27
CA GLY A 48 -2.28 23.82 8.99
C GLY A 48 -2.10 23.79 10.51
N VAL A 49 -1.78 22.62 11.10
CA VAL A 49 -1.47 22.48 12.53
C VAL A 49 -0.23 23.30 12.94
N MET A 50 0.61 23.67 11.97
CA MET A 50 1.81 24.51 12.14
C MET A 50 1.66 25.88 11.48
N GLY A 51 0.44 26.24 11.04
CA GLY A 51 0.13 27.49 10.35
C GLY A 51 0.33 27.45 8.84
N GLY A 52 0.66 26.29 8.27
CA GLY A 52 0.78 26.10 6.81
C GLY A 52 -0.53 26.36 6.07
N LEU A 53 -0.43 26.68 4.79
CA LEU A 53 -1.56 27.04 3.92
C LEU A 53 -1.85 25.97 2.84
N SER A 54 -1.25 24.77 2.96
CA SER A 54 -1.60 23.67 2.06
C SER A 54 -3.04 23.20 2.29
N ALA A 55 -3.71 22.82 1.20
CA ALA A 55 -5.11 22.38 1.24
C ALA A 55 -5.30 21.14 0.37
N GLY A 56 -5.67 20.03 1.00
CA GLY A 56 -6.00 18.77 0.34
C GLY A 56 -7.49 18.48 0.35
N ASN A 57 -7.94 17.70 -0.61
CA ASN A 57 -9.32 17.21 -0.72
C ASN A 57 -9.32 15.76 -1.18
N LEU A 58 -10.37 15.03 -0.80
CA LEU A 58 -10.63 13.69 -1.30
C LEU A 58 -12.09 13.59 -1.76
N GLY A 59 -12.32 13.17 -2.99
CA GLY A 59 -13.66 13.03 -3.56
C GLY A 59 -13.77 11.79 -4.45
N ILE A 60 -14.99 11.46 -4.89
CA ILE A 60 -15.26 10.42 -5.88
C ILE A 60 -15.53 11.06 -7.22
N GLN A 61 -14.88 10.54 -8.26
CA GLN A 61 -15.10 10.95 -9.64
C GLN A 61 -16.31 10.21 -10.25
N LYS A 62 -16.83 10.69 -11.38
CA LYS A 62 -17.94 10.06 -12.11
C LYS A 62 -17.63 8.64 -12.57
N ASP A 63 -16.34 8.33 -12.78
CA ASP A 63 -15.84 7.00 -13.17
C ASP A 63 -15.70 6.06 -11.97
N GLY A 64 -16.03 6.49 -10.75
CA GLY A 64 -15.93 5.73 -9.52
C GLY A 64 -14.56 5.87 -8.84
N SER A 65 -13.53 6.38 -9.51
CA SER A 65 -12.21 6.54 -8.89
C SER A 65 -12.23 7.59 -7.78
N GLY A 66 -11.42 7.37 -6.74
CA GLY A 66 -11.09 8.40 -5.76
C GLY A 66 -10.17 9.45 -6.36
N LEU A 67 -10.34 10.72 -6.01
CA LEU A 67 -9.44 11.80 -6.38
C LEU A 67 -8.92 12.50 -5.13
N PHE A 68 -7.63 12.36 -4.88
CA PHE A 68 -6.88 13.16 -3.91
C PHE A 68 -6.23 14.32 -4.65
N TYR A 69 -6.65 15.55 -4.33
CA TYR A 69 -6.23 16.75 -5.08
C TYR A 69 -6.13 17.95 -4.15
N GLY A 70 -5.43 19.00 -4.62
CA GLY A 70 -5.29 20.23 -3.86
C GLY A 70 -4.09 21.05 -4.27
N TYR A 71 -3.58 21.81 -3.31
CA TYR A 71 -2.43 22.68 -3.46
C TYR A 71 -1.50 22.54 -2.25
N VAL A 72 -0.21 22.39 -2.49
CA VAL A 72 0.85 22.44 -1.49
C VAL A 72 1.44 23.85 -1.48
N SER A 73 1.37 24.54 -0.33
CA SER A 73 2.04 25.81 -0.09
C SER A 73 3.27 25.61 0.79
N LEU A 74 4.31 26.40 0.56
CA LEU A 74 5.50 26.44 1.43
C LEU A 74 5.40 27.55 2.49
N ASP A 75 4.37 28.36 2.45
CA ASP A 75 4.14 29.44 3.40
C ASP A 75 4.04 28.91 4.84
N ASN A 76 4.53 29.72 5.78
CA ASN A 76 4.44 29.45 7.22
C ASN A 76 5.02 28.08 7.63
N TYR A 77 6.11 27.67 6.99
CA TYR A 77 6.73 26.34 7.21
C TYR A 77 5.82 25.17 6.84
N GLY A 78 4.85 25.39 5.94
CA GLY A 78 4.03 24.36 5.32
C GLY A 78 4.84 23.45 4.40
N GLY A 79 4.17 22.73 3.54
CA GLY A 79 4.83 21.95 2.48
C GLY A 79 4.32 20.53 2.33
N PHE A 80 3.14 20.19 2.86
CA PHE A 80 2.52 18.90 2.58
C PHE A 80 1.01 18.91 2.77
N THR A 81 0.37 17.97 2.10
CA THR A 81 -0.97 17.51 2.42
C THR A 81 -1.04 15.99 2.32
N SER A 82 -1.95 15.38 3.06
CA SER A 82 -2.11 13.93 3.07
C SER A 82 -3.56 13.50 3.29
N VAL A 83 -3.92 12.36 2.71
CA VAL A 83 -5.12 11.61 3.06
C VAL A 83 -4.73 10.38 3.86
N ARG A 84 -5.49 10.03 4.88
CA ARG A 84 -5.21 8.92 5.79
C ARG A 84 -6.43 8.04 5.96
N PHE A 85 -6.26 6.77 5.72
CA PHE A 85 -7.26 5.72 5.91
C PHE A 85 -6.95 4.92 7.17
N ARG A 86 -7.91 4.83 8.09
CA ARG A 86 -7.79 4.12 9.36
C ARG A 86 -8.58 2.84 9.34
N LYS A 87 -7.87 1.72 9.35
CA LYS A 87 -8.43 0.38 9.44
C LYS A 87 -7.36 -0.59 9.91
N ASN A 88 -7.73 -1.49 10.81
CA ASN A 88 -6.83 -2.58 11.19
C ASN A 88 -6.84 -3.63 10.08
N VAL A 89 -5.69 -3.85 9.44
CA VAL A 89 -5.50 -4.78 8.33
C VAL A 89 -4.37 -5.74 8.65
N SER A 90 -4.67 -7.05 8.64
CA SER A 90 -3.63 -8.08 8.73
C SER A 90 -2.86 -8.15 7.42
N LEU A 91 -1.53 -8.14 7.54
CA LEU A 91 -0.56 -8.25 6.44
C LEU A 91 0.04 -9.66 6.34
N LYS A 92 -0.40 -10.61 7.18
CA LYS A 92 0.12 -11.99 7.18
C LYS A 92 -0.09 -12.65 5.82
N GLY A 93 0.98 -13.17 5.23
CA GLY A 93 0.95 -13.84 3.92
C GLY A 93 1.04 -12.90 2.72
N PHE A 94 1.25 -11.60 2.96
CA PHE A 94 1.45 -10.59 1.91
C PHE A 94 2.79 -9.90 2.10
N ASP A 95 3.45 -9.58 1.00
CA ASP A 95 4.77 -8.93 1.00
C ASP A 95 4.78 -7.52 0.40
N LYS A 96 3.69 -7.12 -0.25
CA LYS A 96 3.60 -5.79 -0.88
C LYS A 96 2.19 -5.18 -0.84
N ILE A 97 2.16 -3.86 -0.97
CA ILE A 97 0.96 -3.08 -1.24
C ILE A 97 0.97 -2.70 -2.71
N ILE A 98 -0.16 -2.86 -3.39
CA ILE A 98 -0.40 -2.40 -4.77
C ILE A 98 -1.34 -1.21 -4.70
N LEU A 99 -0.95 -0.11 -5.36
CA LEU A 99 -1.78 1.06 -5.59
C LEU A 99 -2.12 1.13 -7.08
N ARG A 100 -3.38 1.04 -7.46
CA ARG A 100 -3.83 1.33 -8.82
C ARG A 100 -4.14 2.81 -8.90
N VAL A 101 -3.29 3.58 -9.60
CA VAL A 101 -3.34 5.04 -9.62
C VAL A 101 -3.13 5.61 -11.02
N LEU A 102 -3.65 6.83 -11.23
CA LEU A 102 -3.31 7.73 -12.31
C LEU A 102 -2.93 9.07 -11.68
N GLY A 103 -1.70 9.49 -11.88
CA GLY A 103 -1.15 10.69 -11.26
C GLY A 103 -1.06 11.88 -12.20
N ASP A 104 -0.15 12.77 -11.88
CA ASP A 104 0.09 14.05 -12.56
C ASP A 104 1.60 14.29 -12.76
N ASN A 105 2.37 13.20 -12.96
CA ASN A 105 3.81 13.21 -13.15
C ASN A 105 4.58 13.75 -11.93
N LYS A 106 4.12 13.39 -10.71
CA LYS A 106 4.73 13.84 -9.45
C LYS A 106 5.10 12.68 -8.54
N PHE A 107 5.95 12.98 -7.57
CA PHE A 107 6.25 12.06 -6.48
C PHE A 107 5.22 12.18 -5.36
N TYR A 108 4.76 11.02 -4.90
CA TYR A 108 3.90 10.85 -3.73
C TYR A 108 4.56 9.89 -2.76
N GLN A 109 4.06 9.84 -1.55
CA GLN A 109 4.51 8.90 -0.52
C GLN A 109 3.37 8.02 -0.07
N LEU A 110 3.59 6.68 -0.09
CA LEU A 110 2.80 5.76 0.71
C LEU A 110 3.37 5.73 2.12
N ARG A 111 2.50 5.87 3.11
CA ARG A 111 2.84 5.86 4.53
C ARG A 111 1.96 4.86 5.25
N ILE A 112 2.55 4.03 6.12
CA ILE A 112 1.78 3.11 6.97
C ILE A 112 2.23 3.23 8.43
N ARG A 113 1.32 2.91 9.36
CA ARG A 113 1.59 2.77 10.79
C ARG A 113 1.15 1.39 11.24
N SER A 114 1.98 0.72 12.04
CA SER A 114 1.69 -0.62 12.56
C SER A 114 0.82 -0.59 13.81
N SER A 115 0.91 0.49 14.60
CA SER A 115 0.14 0.69 15.84
C SER A 115 -0.30 2.14 15.97
N TYR A 116 -1.43 2.38 16.63
CA TYR A 116 -1.87 3.73 17.01
C TYR A 116 -0.93 4.40 18.02
N GLN A 117 -0.13 3.62 18.74
CA GLN A 117 0.88 4.12 19.68
C GLN A 117 2.18 4.56 19.00
N ASP A 118 2.41 4.14 17.74
CA ASP A 118 3.62 4.52 17.01
C ASP A 118 3.60 6.03 16.72
N ARG A 119 4.69 6.71 17.04
CA ARG A 119 4.88 8.13 16.69
C ARG A 119 5.42 8.29 15.27
N HIS A 120 6.01 7.25 14.70
CA HIS A 120 6.59 7.20 13.37
C HIS A 120 5.66 6.52 12.36
N SER A 121 5.95 6.71 11.08
CA SER A 121 5.35 5.96 9.99
C SER A 121 6.46 5.30 9.17
N TYR A 122 6.14 4.20 8.53
CA TYR A 122 6.98 3.63 7.49
C TYR A 122 6.57 4.21 6.15
N VAL A 123 7.55 4.65 5.36
CA VAL A 123 7.33 5.50 4.19
C VAL A 123 8.06 4.94 2.98
N LYS A 124 7.39 4.99 1.83
CA LYS A 124 8.00 4.76 0.53
C LYS A 124 7.49 5.79 -0.46
N SER A 125 8.42 6.49 -1.12
CA SER A 125 8.08 7.38 -2.22
C SER A 125 7.86 6.59 -3.50
N PHE A 126 6.92 7.05 -4.33
CA PHE A 126 6.65 6.53 -5.67
C PHE A 126 6.32 7.67 -6.63
N TYR A 127 6.60 7.45 -7.89
CA TYR A 127 6.23 8.36 -8.98
C TYR A 127 4.88 7.93 -9.54
N ALA A 128 3.96 8.88 -9.71
CA ALA A 128 2.65 8.65 -10.31
C ALA A 128 2.56 9.35 -11.67
N ALA A 129 2.69 8.56 -12.72
CA ALA A 129 2.56 9.03 -14.12
C ALA A 129 1.11 9.44 -14.43
N ASP A 130 0.92 10.17 -15.52
CA ASP A 130 -0.39 10.62 -16.04
C ASP A 130 -1.14 9.51 -16.81
N GLU A 131 -0.88 8.27 -16.44
CA GLU A 131 -1.54 7.07 -16.94
C GLU A 131 -1.87 6.09 -15.81
N TRP A 132 -2.90 5.27 -16.00
CA TRP A 132 -3.26 4.24 -15.03
C TRP A 132 -2.16 3.18 -14.92
N SER A 133 -1.57 3.05 -13.74
CA SER A 133 -0.53 2.08 -13.45
C SER A 133 -0.71 1.42 -12.07
N ASP A 134 -0.19 0.19 -11.94
CA ASP A 134 -0.07 -0.51 -10.67
C ASP A 134 1.30 -0.19 -10.07
N ILE A 135 1.31 0.55 -8.97
CA ILE A 135 2.52 0.83 -8.20
C ILE A 135 2.69 -0.27 -7.15
N GLU A 136 3.68 -1.14 -7.34
CA GLU A 136 4.01 -2.20 -6.38
C GLU A 136 5.01 -1.67 -5.34
N ILE A 137 4.65 -1.72 -4.06
CA ILE A 137 5.49 -1.27 -2.95
C ILE A 137 5.75 -2.44 -2.01
N PRO A 138 6.97 -3.04 -2.05
CA PRO A 138 7.36 -4.07 -1.10
C PRO A 138 7.34 -3.52 0.34
N LEU A 139 6.69 -4.22 1.25
CA LEU A 139 6.59 -3.80 2.66
C LEU A 139 7.98 -3.63 3.29
N SER A 140 8.91 -4.53 2.98
CA SER A 140 10.29 -4.49 3.48
C SER A 140 11.10 -3.29 2.96
N SER A 141 10.64 -2.60 1.90
CA SER A 141 11.29 -1.40 1.36
C SER A 141 10.84 -0.11 2.04
N MET A 142 9.85 -0.18 2.94
CA MET A 142 9.31 1.00 3.62
C MET A 142 10.19 1.38 4.81
N GLU A 143 10.66 2.63 4.84
CA GLU A 143 11.62 3.16 5.80
C GLU A 143 10.93 3.91 6.93
N PRO A 144 11.40 3.78 8.19
CA PRO A 144 10.81 4.48 9.32
C PRO A 144 11.15 5.97 9.31
N GLN A 145 10.11 6.83 9.41
CA GLN A 145 10.24 8.28 9.43
C GLN A 145 9.35 8.91 10.50
N PHE A 146 9.83 9.98 11.11
CA PHE A 146 9.07 10.83 12.01
C PHE A 146 9.24 12.30 11.62
N ARG A 147 8.15 13.00 11.32
CA ARG A 147 8.14 14.41 10.90
C ARG A 147 9.14 14.70 9.77
N GLY A 148 9.13 13.86 8.71
CA GLY A 148 10.01 14.01 7.54
C GLY A 148 11.47 13.61 7.75
N ARG A 149 11.86 13.17 8.96
CA ARG A 149 13.23 12.72 9.28
C ARG A 149 13.30 11.21 9.33
N SER A 150 14.28 10.61 8.65
CA SER A 150 14.55 9.17 8.73
C SER A 150 15.04 8.80 10.14
N LEU A 151 14.61 7.64 10.63
CA LEU A 151 14.98 7.10 11.91
C LEU A 151 16.00 5.96 11.76
N ARG A 152 16.89 5.80 12.74
CA ARG A 152 17.82 4.66 12.80
C ARG A 152 17.11 3.42 13.34
N MET A 153 16.14 2.93 12.60
CA MET A 153 15.36 1.74 12.91
C MET A 153 15.34 0.83 11.67
N LYS A 154 14.99 -0.45 11.87
CA LYS A 154 14.79 -1.38 10.75
C LYS A 154 13.59 -0.95 9.91
N ASN A 155 13.64 -1.24 8.62
CA ASN A 155 12.51 -1.13 7.72
C ASN A 155 11.32 -1.93 8.23
N PHE A 156 10.16 -1.69 7.66
CA PHE A 156 8.92 -2.35 8.06
C PHE A 156 9.05 -3.89 7.99
N ASN A 157 8.69 -4.56 9.08
CA ASN A 157 8.62 -6.01 9.20
C ASN A 157 7.40 -6.49 10.01
N GLY A 158 6.39 -5.60 10.15
CA GLY A 158 5.19 -5.89 10.93
C GLY A 158 4.19 -6.78 10.18
N ASN A 159 3.27 -7.38 10.94
CA ASN A 159 2.22 -8.26 10.42
C ASN A 159 0.84 -7.58 10.33
N SER A 160 0.77 -6.29 10.60
CA SER A 160 -0.47 -5.50 10.52
C SER A 160 -0.18 -4.03 10.27
N LEU A 161 -1.17 -3.32 9.73
CA LEU A 161 -1.22 -1.87 9.73
C LEU A 161 -2.55 -1.41 10.34
N VAL A 162 -2.54 -0.22 10.94
CA VAL A 162 -3.73 0.44 11.50
C VAL A 162 -4.07 1.75 10.80
N GLU A 163 -3.12 2.32 10.07
CA GLU A 163 -3.29 3.52 9.25
C GLU A 163 -2.46 3.40 7.97
N LEU A 164 -3.06 3.76 6.85
CA LEU A 164 -2.41 3.94 5.56
C LEU A 164 -2.65 5.37 5.11
N GLY A 165 -1.64 6.04 4.57
CA GLY A 165 -1.76 7.40 4.06
C GLY A 165 -1.07 7.58 2.73
N LEU A 166 -1.61 8.50 1.93
CA LEU A 166 -0.96 9.05 0.75
C LEU A 166 -0.64 10.52 1.05
N LEU A 167 0.59 10.92 0.78
CA LEU A 167 1.09 12.26 1.06
C LEU A 167 1.79 12.82 -0.16
N ILE A 168 1.60 14.11 -0.43
CA ILE A 168 2.45 14.90 -1.32
C ILE A 168 3.15 16.00 -0.53
N GLY A 169 4.44 16.20 -0.81
CA GLY A 169 5.28 17.18 -0.11
C GLY A 169 6.68 17.16 -0.72
N ASN A 170 6.80 17.70 -1.93
CA ASN A 170 8.01 17.70 -2.77
C ASN A 170 8.92 18.89 -2.51
N LYS A 171 8.64 19.70 -1.47
CA LYS A 171 9.34 20.94 -1.12
C LYS A 171 9.25 22.02 -2.21
N VAL A 172 8.18 21.99 -2.95
CA VAL A 172 7.81 23.01 -3.96
C VAL A 172 6.34 23.34 -3.79
N GLU A 173 5.97 24.56 -4.17
CA GLU A 173 4.57 24.96 -4.27
C GLU A 173 3.98 24.33 -5.53
N GLU A 174 2.91 23.58 -5.39
CA GLU A 174 2.34 22.85 -6.51
C GLU A 174 0.86 22.50 -6.32
N SER A 175 0.09 22.60 -7.38
CA SER A 175 -1.20 21.92 -7.47
C SER A 175 -0.97 20.46 -7.78
N PHE A 176 -1.83 19.57 -7.28
CA PHE A 176 -1.68 18.14 -7.50
C PHE A 176 -3.04 17.44 -7.68
N ALA A 177 -3.00 16.30 -8.36
CA ALA A 177 -4.16 15.44 -8.56
C ALA A 177 -3.73 13.98 -8.74
N LEU A 178 -4.13 13.13 -7.80
CA LEU A 178 -3.89 11.69 -7.83
C LEU A 178 -5.24 10.96 -7.85
N LYS A 179 -5.57 10.31 -8.96
CA LYS A 179 -6.70 9.38 -9.03
C LYS A 179 -6.28 8.03 -8.47
N ILE A 180 -7.19 7.39 -7.77
CA ILE A 180 -6.96 6.09 -7.10
C ILE A 180 -8.16 5.20 -7.41
N ASP A 181 -7.90 4.05 -8.01
CA ASP A 181 -8.92 3.03 -8.24
C ASP A 181 -9.03 2.13 -7.01
N HIS A 182 -7.94 1.47 -6.65
CA HIS A 182 -7.93 0.63 -5.47
C HIS A 182 -6.56 0.54 -4.78
N ILE A 183 -6.60 0.04 -3.54
CA ILE A 183 -5.43 -0.29 -2.72
C ILE A 183 -5.59 -1.73 -2.27
N ARG A 184 -4.63 -2.61 -2.59
CA ARG A 184 -4.69 -4.04 -2.25
C ARG A 184 -3.35 -4.58 -1.77
N LEU A 185 -3.40 -5.71 -1.08
CA LEU A 185 -2.24 -6.53 -0.70
C LEU A 185 -1.97 -7.59 -1.77
N LYS A 186 -0.70 -7.96 -1.93
CA LYS A 186 -0.27 -9.07 -2.76
C LYS A 186 0.88 -9.80 -2.10
#